data_6af07c30982ced47ca6cdf2f259c12de
#
_entry.id   6af07c30982ced47ca6cdf2f259c12de
#
_cell.length_a   1.000
_cell.length_b   1.000
_cell.length_c   1.000
_cell.angle_alpha   90.00
_cell.angle_beta   90.00
_cell.angle_gamma   90.00
#
_symmetry.space_group_name_H-M   'P 1'
#
loop_
_entity.id
_entity.type
_entity.pdbx_description
1 polymer ?
#
loop_
_entity_poly.entity_id
_entity_poly.type
_entity_poly.pdbx_seq_one_letter_code
_entity_poly.pdbx_strand_id
1 'polypeptide(L)'
;MDLTTDQVTRGMAGMMYVQDPNNDPLYSQLPNEYGVNDIPLNIQAKNFNFDDNNNVTSIKAGEKPGPGSWGMVNGVVGGVMHVPHSMVRLRMLNGSTIKVFNIGLTKELLYDYTTANDSIRFERMWMVATGGGYLDYPRPARNNLFSPGDRREFIADFGQYNPGDTIYLTHFDNKLPADAKYSKHWYSSAMMAFVVDETIRPTRPVTSIPATLKP
;
A
#
# COMPACT_ATOMS: atom_id res chain seq x y z
N MET A 1 6.71 25.63 12.84
CA MET A 1 6.16 24.43 12.13
C MET A 1 4.66 24.58 11.86
N ASP A 2 4.21 25.77 11.59
CA ASP A 2 2.77 26.06 11.61
C ASP A 2 1.97 25.60 10.38
N LEU A 3 2.63 25.03 9.37
CA LEU A 3 1.99 24.63 8.13
C LEU A 3 2.20 23.15 7.74
N THR A 4 2.66 22.30 8.65
CA THR A 4 2.95 20.89 8.32
C THR A 4 1.72 20.17 7.77
N THR A 5 0.56 20.37 8.37
CA THR A 5 -0.70 19.76 7.90
C THR A 5 -1.05 20.23 6.48
N ASP A 6 -0.91 21.52 6.19
CA ASP A 6 -1.16 22.07 4.85
C ASP A 6 -0.15 21.52 3.83
N GLN A 7 1.13 21.46 4.18
CA GLN A 7 2.17 20.90 3.34
C GLN A 7 1.91 19.44 3.00
N VAL A 8 1.57 18.61 3.98
CA VAL A 8 1.23 17.20 3.76
C VAL A 8 -0.06 17.08 2.95
N THR A 9 -1.06 17.94 3.19
CA THR A 9 -2.29 17.97 2.38
C THR A 9 -1.98 18.28 0.92
N ARG A 10 -1.02 19.18 0.65
CA ARG A 10 -0.55 19.49 -0.72
C ARG A 10 0.34 18.42 -1.34
N GLY A 11 0.64 17.33 -0.63
CA GLY A 11 1.39 16.20 -1.18
C GLY A 11 2.83 16.09 -0.69
N MET A 12 3.30 17.01 0.17
CA MET A 12 4.66 16.98 0.69
C MET A 12 4.82 15.88 1.75
N ALA A 13 4.90 14.65 1.31
CA ALA A 13 5.24 13.49 2.12
C ALA A 13 6.11 12.54 1.30
N GLY A 14 7.10 11.97 1.95
CA GLY A 14 8.02 11.03 1.32
C GLY A 14 8.58 10.06 2.34
N MET A 15 9.06 8.93 1.85
CA MET A 15 9.69 7.90 2.66
C MET A 15 11.21 8.09 2.62
N MET A 16 11.82 8.13 3.81
CA MET A 16 13.26 7.96 3.92
C MET A 16 13.56 6.47 3.98
N TYR A 17 14.35 6.01 3.05
CA TYR A 17 14.75 4.62 2.91
C TYR A 17 16.22 4.45 3.29
N VAL A 18 16.48 3.65 4.31
CA VAL A 18 17.83 3.34 4.78
C VAL A 18 18.11 1.86 4.60
N GLN A 19 19.21 1.55 3.96
CA GLN A 19 19.73 0.19 3.85
C GLN A 19 21.11 0.11 4.51
N ASP A 20 21.37 -0.97 5.20
CA ASP A 20 22.71 -1.30 5.74
C ASP A 20 23.08 -2.72 5.32
N PRO A 21 23.65 -2.89 4.11
CA PRO A 21 24.01 -4.22 3.62
C PRO A 21 25.03 -4.97 4.46
N ASN A 22 25.82 -4.24 5.24
CA ASN A 22 26.94 -4.80 6.00
C ASN A 22 26.55 -5.19 7.43
N ASN A 23 25.60 -4.48 8.03
CA ASN A 23 25.25 -4.68 9.43
C ASN A 23 23.83 -5.19 9.66
N ASP A 24 22.94 -5.13 8.64
CA ASP A 24 21.60 -5.73 8.75
C ASP A 24 21.68 -7.25 8.48
N PRO A 25 21.53 -8.10 9.52
CA PRO A 25 21.63 -9.54 9.38
C PRO A 25 20.55 -10.16 8.51
N LEU A 26 19.46 -9.44 8.27
CA LEU A 26 18.35 -9.87 7.43
C LEU A 26 18.44 -9.34 5.99
N TYR A 27 19.44 -8.50 5.69
CA TYR A 27 19.55 -7.87 4.39
C TYR A 27 19.56 -8.89 3.24
N SER A 28 20.32 -9.97 3.38
CA SER A 28 20.41 -11.01 2.35
C SER A 28 19.27 -12.05 2.41
N GLN A 29 18.48 -12.05 3.48
CA GLN A 29 17.43 -13.04 3.72
C GLN A 29 16.03 -12.52 3.30
N LEU A 30 15.89 -11.22 3.08
CA LEU A 30 14.66 -10.57 2.65
C LEU A 30 14.86 -9.95 1.26
N PRO A 31 13.80 -9.76 0.47
CA PRO A 31 13.89 -9.01 -0.79
C PRO A 31 14.49 -7.63 -0.54
N ASN A 32 15.52 -7.25 -1.31
CA ASN A 32 16.34 -6.07 -1.02
C ASN A 32 16.79 -5.28 -2.26
N GLU A 33 16.34 -5.67 -3.46
CA GLU A 33 16.66 -4.97 -4.70
C GLU A 33 15.65 -3.87 -4.94
N TYR A 34 16.08 -2.61 -4.67
CA TYR A 34 15.23 -1.42 -4.73
C TYR A 34 14.57 -1.24 -6.10
N GLY A 35 13.26 -1.07 -6.11
CA GLY A 35 12.46 -0.88 -7.32
C GLY A 35 12.19 -2.17 -8.11
N VAL A 36 12.76 -3.30 -7.70
CA VAL A 36 12.53 -4.62 -8.31
C VAL A 36 11.72 -5.51 -7.38
N ASN A 37 12.32 -5.97 -6.28
CA ASN A 37 11.63 -6.77 -5.27
C ASN A 37 11.62 -6.14 -3.87
N ASP A 38 12.12 -4.92 -3.72
CA ASP A 38 12.00 -4.08 -2.52
C ASP A 38 11.41 -2.73 -2.93
N ILE A 39 10.12 -2.54 -2.68
CA ILE A 39 9.29 -1.50 -3.29
C ILE A 39 8.75 -0.56 -2.21
N PRO A 40 9.19 0.71 -2.18
CA PRO A 40 8.61 1.72 -1.31
C PRO A 40 7.29 2.23 -1.87
N LEU A 41 6.27 2.31 -1.01
CA LEU A 41 4.93 2.78 -1.33
C LEU A 41 4.52 3.89 -0.36
N ASN A 42 4.56 5.13 -0.81
CA ASN A 42 4.00 6.27 -0.09
C ASN A 42 2.53 6.42 -0.46
N ILE A 43 1.65 6.09 0.49
CA ILE A 43 0.21 6.03 0.31
C ILE A 43 -0.41 7.30 0.88
N GLN A 44 -1.19 8.01 0.08
CA GLN A 44 -1.84 9.26 0.47
C GLN A 44 -3.30 9.27 0.04
N ALA A 45 -4.12 10.02 0.77
CA ALA A 45 -5.46 10.40 0.33
C ALA A 45 -5.47 11.86 -0.06
N LYS A 46 -6.03 12.19 -1.23
CA LYS A 46 -6.10 13.55 -1.76
C LYS A 46 -7.48 13.88 -2.30
N ASN A 47 -7.84 15.15 -2.17
CA ASN A 47 -8.96 15.75 -2.87
C ASN A 47 -8.42 16.57 -4.03
N PHE A 48 -9.11 16.53 -5.16
CA PHE A 48 -8.70 17.23 -6.38
C PHE A 48 -9.76 18.21 -6.83
N ASN A 49 -9.32 19.29 -7.47
CA ASN A 49 -10.16 20.14 -8.30
C ASN A 49 -10.14 19.60 -9.72
N PHE A 50 -11.28 19.68 -10.39
CA PHE A 50 -11.46 19.23 -11.77
C PHE A 50 -11.92 20.41 -12.63
N ASP A 51 -11.56 20.39 -13.91
CA ASP A 51 -12.14 21.26 -14.93
C ASP A 51 -13.46 20.69 -15.47
N ASP A 52 -14.08 21.42 -16.41
CA ASP A 52 -15.35 21.02 -17.03
C ASP A 52 -15.24 19.71 -17.86
N ASN A 53 -14.02 19.28 -18.19
CA ASN A 53 -13.74 18.05 -18.91
C ASN A 53 -13.34 16.89 -17.96
N ASN A 54 -13.48 17.07 -16.63
CA ASN A 54 -13.07 16.15 -15.58
C ASN A 54 -11.54 15.89 -15.52
N ASN A 55 -10.72 16.79 -16.01
CA ASN A 55 -9.27 16.70 -15.77
C ASN A 55 -8.91 17.29 -14.40
N VAL A 56 -7.97 16.65 -13.72
CA VAL A 56 -7.43 17.17 -12.46
C VAL A 56 -6.64 18.45 -12.75
N THR A 57 -7.01 19.54 -12.09
CA THR A 57 -6.34 20.84 -12.23
C THR A 57 -5.41 21.15 -11.05
N SER A 58 -5.75 20.70 -9.86
CA SER A 58 -4.93 20.92 -8.66
C SER A 58 -5.36 20.02 -7.51
N ILE A 59 -4.51 19.92 -6.49
CA ILE A 59 -4.90 19.35 -5.18
C ILE A 59 -5.68 20.43 -4.42
N LYS A 60 -6.84 20.08 -3.86
CA LYS A 60 -7.59 20.96 -2.99
C LYS A 60 -6.81 21.23 -1.71
N ALA A 61 -6.31 22.45 -1.58
CA ALA A 61 -5.63 22.90 -0.37
C ALA A 61 -6.64 23.22 0.75
N GLY A 62 -6.25 22.94 2.00
CA GLY A 62 -7.06 23.27 3.18
C GLY A 62 -8.24 22.32 3.46
N GLU A 63 -8.63 21.48 2.53
CA GLU A 63 -9.62 20.45 2.80
C GLU A 63 -8.95 19.20 3.39
N LYS A 64 -9.43 18.78 4.55
CA LYS A 64 -9.01 17.50 5.13
C LYS A 64 -9.45 16.35 4.23
N PRO A 65 -8.56 15.38 3.95
CA PRO A 65 -8.98 14.16 3.27
C PRO A 65 -10.14 13.52 4.03
N GLY A 66 -11.26 13.42 3.37
CA GLY A 66 -12.48 12.90 3.95
C GLY A 66 -13.10 11.82 3.06
N PRO A 67 -14.39 11.53 3.26
CA PRO A 67 -15.16 10.69 2.34
C PRO A 67 -15.04 11.20 0.89
N GLY A 68 -14.71 10.30 -0.04
CA GLY A 68 -14.52 10.66 -1.45
C GLY A 68 -13.11 11.13 -1.83
N SER A 69 -12.16 11.10 -0.91
CA SER A 69 -10.75 11.33 -1.25
C SER A 69 -10.19 10.19 -2.09
N TRP A 70 -9.37 10.55 -3.06
CA TRP A 70 -8.71 9.58 -3.93
C TRP A 70 -7.49 8.98 -3.25
N GLY A 71 -7.36 7.66 -3.30
CA GLY A 71 -6.13 6.97 -2.92
C GLY A 71 -5.04 7.19 -3.98
N MET A 72 -3.87 7.60 -3.53
CA MET A 72 -2.72 7.87 -4.38
C MET A 72 -1.52 7.12 -3.84
N VAL A 73 -0.76 6.47 -4.69
CA VAL A 73 0.47 5.76 -4.33
C VAL A 73 1.62 6.34 -5.13
N ASN A 74 2.68 6.75 -4.45
CA ASN A 74 3.87 7.38 -5.06
C ASN A 74 3.54 8.52 -6.04
N GLY A 75 2.51 9.31 -5.72
CA GLY A 75 2.08 10.46 -6.55
C GLY A 75 1.14 10.11 -7.69
N VAL A 76 0.74 8.84 -7.85
CA VAL A 76 -0.13 8.38 -8.94
C VAL A 76 -1.44 7.83 -8.39
N VAL A 77 -2.56 8.17 -9.02
CA VAL A 77 -3.88 7.59 -8.77
C VAL A 77 -4.10 6.45 -9.75
N GLY A 78 -4.42 5.24 -9.24
CA GLY A 78 -4.69 4.07 -10.09
C GLY A 78 -3.47 3.60 -10.90
N GLY A 79 -2.26 3.79 -10.37
CA GLY A 79 -1.04 3.35 -11.03
C GLY A 79 -0.95 1.84 -11.23
N VAL A 80 -0.19 1.42 -12.24
CA VAL A 80 0.14 0.02 -12.49
C VAL A 80 1.64 -0.17 -12.35
N MET A 81 2.04 -1.23 -11.65
CA MET A 81 3.44 -1.61 -11.48
C MET A 81 3.64 -3.07 -11.84
N HIS A 82 4.60 -3.35 -12.68
CA HIS A 82 5.03 -4.71 -12.95
C HIS A 82 5.95 -5.18 -11.83
N VAL A 83 5.71 -6.40 -11.34
CA VAL A 83 6.48 -7.02 -10.25
C VAL A 83 6.97 -8.39 -10.65
N PRO A 84 8.13 -8.84 -10.13
CA PRO A 84 8.66 -10.16 -10.45
C PRO A 84 7.74 -11.28 -9.96
N HIS A 85 7.75 -12.40 -10.68
CA HIS A 85 7.11 -13.66 -10.27
C HIS A 85 7.89 -14.31 -9.11
N SER A 86 7.93 -13.63 -7.96
CA SER A 86 8.68 -14.02 -6.75
C SER A 86 8.15 -13.28 -5.52
N MET A 87 8.82 -13.48 -4.38
CA MET A 87 8.55 -12.68 -3.19
C MET A 87 9.01 -11.23 -3.37
N VAL A 88 8.16 -10.29 -2.96
CA VAL A 88 8.40 -8.85 -3.00
C VAL A 88 8.19 -8.25 -1.62
N ARG A 89 9.09 -7.38 -1.21
CA ARG A 89 8.98 -6.57 0.01
C ARG A 89 8.30 -5.26 -0.32
N LEU A 90 7.14 -5.04 0.27
CA LEU A 90 6.38 -3.80 0.15
C LEU A 90 6.64 -2.96 1.41
N ARG A 91 7.33 -1.84 1.26
CA ARG A 91 7.58 -0.88 2.35
C ARG A 91 6.56 0.23 2.25
N MET A 92 5.61 0.26 3.15
CA MET A 92 4.47 1.16 3.11
C MET A 92 4.60 2.29 4.13
N LEU A 93 4.32 3.51 3.68
CA LEU A 93 4.12 4.70 4.52
C LEU A 93 2.72 5.25 4.27
N ASN A 94 1.95 5.50 5.33
CA ASN A 94 0.78 6.36 5.22
C ASN A 94 1.19 7.82 5.32
N GLY A 95 1.36 8.47 4.19
CA GLY A 95 1.71 9.89 4.05
C GLY A 95 0.49 10.82 4.05
N SER A 96 -0.67 10.39 4.53
CA SER A 96 -1.85 11.24 4.65
C SER A 96 -1.84 12.05 5.93
N THR A 97 -2.61 13.15 5.96
CA THR A 97 -2.76 14.00 7.16
C THR A 97 -3.63 13.35 8.24
N ILE A 98 -4.77 12.80 7.85
CA ILE A 98 -5.75 12.25 8.81
C ILE A 98 -6.39 10.93 8.36
N LYS A 99 -6.19 10.51 7.11
CA LYS A 99 -6.83 9.30 6.58
C LYS A 99 -6.21 8.05 7.16
N VAL A 100 -7.01 7.26 7.85
CA VAL A 100 -6.68 5.88 8.20
C VAL A 100 -7.09 4.99 7.04
N PHE A 101 -6.21 4.13 6.59
CA PHE A 101 -6.51 3.11 5.59
C PHE A 101 -6.67 1.74 6.25
N ASN A 102 -7.50 0.90 5.66
CA ASN A 102 -7.48 -0.54 5.89
C ASN A 102 -7.00 -1.19 4.58
N ILE A 103 -5.73 -1.57 4.54
CA ILE A 103 -5.04 -1.94 3.31
C ILE A 103 -4.85 -3.44 3.24
N GLY A 104 -5.09 -4.01 2.08
CA GLY A 104 -4.79 -5.39 1.74
C GLY A 104 -4.60 -5.59 0.24
N LEU A 105 -4.19 -6.77 -0.15
CA LEU A 105 -4.11 -7.18 -1.55
C LEU A 105 -5.35 -7.98 -1.92
N THR A 106 -5.90 -7.75 -3.12
CA THR A 106 -7.06 -8.49 -3.65
C THR A 106 -6.82 -8.89 -5.10
N LYS A 107 -7.39 -10.04 -5.53
CA LYS A 107 -7.38 -10.45 -6.94
C LYS A 107 -8.46 -9.76 -7.76
N GLU A 108 -9.52 -9.33 -7.11
CA GLU A 108 -10.70 -8.79 -7.76
C GLU A 108 -10.85 -7.31 -7.44
N LEU A 109 -11.27 -6.54 -8.44
CA LEU A 109 -11.76 -5.19 -8.25
C LEU A 109 -13.15 -5.28 -7.63
N LEU A 110 -13.30 -4.71 -6.45
CA LEU A 110 -14.58 -4.68 -5.76
C LEU A 110 -15.29 -3.37 -6.09
N TYR A 111 -16.36 -3.45 -6.85
CA TYR A 111 -17.14 -2.28 -7.29
C TYR A 111 -18.34 -1.97 -6.41
N ASP A 112 -18.84 -2.91 -5.63
CA ASP A 112 -20.00 -2.74 -4.76
C ASP A 112 -19.83 -3.45 -3.42
N TYR A 113 -19.93 -2.67 -2.34
CA TYR A 113 -19.78 -3.15 -0.96
C TYR A 113 -21.06 -3.62 -0.30
N THR A 114 -22.20 -3.29 -0.85
CA THR A 114 -23.48 -3.59 -0.21
C THR A 114 -23.74 -5.09 -0.11
N THR A 115 -23.04 -5.88 -0.92
CA THR A 115 -23.14 -7.35 -0.94
C THR A 115 -21.88 -8.08 -0.48
N ALA A 116 -20.80 -7.35 -0.15
CA ALA A 116 -19.48 -7.92 0.04
C ALA A 116 -19.12 -8.24 1.49
N ASN A 117 -20.08 -8.28 2.41
CA ASN A 117 -19.80 -8.36 3.85
C ASN A 117 -19.02 -9.61 4.28
N ASP A 118 -19.04 -10.71 3.52
CA ASP A 118 -18.39 -11.96 3.93
C ASP A 118 -17.44 -12.59 2.88
N SER A 119 -17.30 -12.01 1.70
CA SER A 119 -16.59 -12.65 0.59
C SER A 119 -15.31 -11.97 0.13
N ILE A 120 -14.93 -10.82 0.70
CA ILE A 120 -13.67 -10.17 0.34
C ILE A 120 -12.52 -11.05 0.79
N ARG A 121 -11.87 -11.69 -0.18
CA ARG A 121 -10.69 -12.50 0.07
C ARG A 121 -9.46 -11.61 -0.11
N PHE A 122 -8.97 -11.10 1.01
CA PHE A 122 -7.64 -10.51 1.02
C PHE A 122 -6.59 -11.61 0.88
N GLU A 123 -5.64 -11.39 0.00
CA GLU A 123 -4.46 -12.22 -0.17
C GLU A 123 -3.56 -12.11 1.06
N ARG A 124 -2.83 -13.18 1.35
CA ARG A 124 -1.93 -13.20 2.50
C ARG A 124 -0.65 -12.46 2.18
N MET A 125 -0.27 -11.57 3.10
CA MET A 125 1.06 -10.99 3.21
C MET A 125 1.68 -11.40 4.55
N TRP A 126 2.98 -11.21 4.69
CA TRP A 126 3.69 -11.41 5.94
C TRP A 126 4.27 -10.08 6.40
N MET A 127 3.77 -9.53 7.51
CA MET A 127 4.35 -8.34 8.11
C MET A 127 5.67 -8.71 8.78
N VAL A 128 6.74 -8.03 8.39
CA VAL A 128 8.12 -8.29 8.87
C VAL A 128 8.68 -7.15 9.70
N ALA A 129 8.21 -5.91 9.47
CA ALA A 129 8.66 -4.74 10.21
C ALA A 129 7.56 -3.70 10.39
N THR A 130 7.76 -2.82 11.37
CA THR A 130 6.97 -1.61 11.61
C THR A 130 7.89 -0.40 11.74
N GLY A 131 7.34 0.77 12.06
CA GLY A 131 8.15 1.96 12.34
C GLY A 131 9.17 1.83 13.46
N GLY A 132 9.08 0.81 14.29
CA GLY A 132 10.03 0.49 15.36
C GLY A 132 11.12 -0.53 14.98
N GLY A 133 11.13 -1.01 13.74
CA GLY A 133 12.08 -2.01 13.27
C GLY A 133 11.45 -3.36 12.97
N TYR A 134 12.30 -4.39 12.83
CA TYR A 134 11.83 -5.75 12.58
C TYR A 134 11.00 -6.32 13.73
N LEU A 135 10.05 -7.16 13.39
CA LEU A 135 9.32 -7.97 14.36
C LEU A 135 10.18 -9.15 14.83
N ASP A 136 9.77 -9.80 15.90
CA ASP A 136 10.45 -11.02 16.37
C ASP A 136 10.36 -12.18 15.35
N TYR A 137 9.22 -12.26 14.67
CA TYR A 137 8.94 -13.24 13.62
C TYR A 137 7.89 -12.70 12.64
N PRO A 138 7.84 -13.21 11.41
CA PRO A 138 6.84 -12.81 10.42
C PRO A 138 5.42 -13.03 10.93
N ARG A 139 4.56 -12.03 10.80
CA ARG A 139 3.15 -12.11 11.19
C ARG A 139 2.29 -12.21 9.93
N PRO A 140 1.43 -13.25 9.81
CA PRO A 140 0.49 -13.30 8.70
C PRO A 140 -0.49 -12.13 8.81
N ALA A 141 -0.71 -11.47 7.70
CA ALA A 141 -1.62 -10.34 7.57
C ALA A 141 -2.42 -10.47 6.27
N ARG A 142 -3.69 -10.13 6.33
CA ARG A 142 -4.55 -10.06 5.13
C ARG A 142 -4.94 -8.63 4.85
N ASN A 143 -5.38 -7.93 5.89
CA ASN A 143 -5.65 -6.50 5.85
C ASN A 143 -5.09 -5.84 7.11
N ASN A 144 -4.76 -4.56 7.01
CA ASN A 144 -4.14 -3.83 8.10
C ASN A 144 -4.70 -2.41 8.19
N LEU A 145 -5.07 -2.02 9.41
CA LEU A 145 -5.31 -0.62 9.73
C LEU A 145 -3.98 0.13 9.73
N PHE A 146 -3.94 1.24 9.01
CA PHE A 146 -2.75 1.97 8.69
C PHE A 146 -2.97 3.46 8.91
N SER A 147 -2.55 3.94 10.07
CA SER A 147 -2.76 5.32 10.51
C SER A 147 -1.76 6.29 9.88
N PRO A 148 -2.06 7.59 9.82
CA PRO A 148 -1.12 8.59 9.34
C PRO A 148 0.24 8.50 10.06
N GLY A 149 1.32 8.49 9.29
CA GLY A 149 2.68 8.34 9.80
C GLY A 149 3.12 6.90 10.09
N ASP A 150 2.21 5.90 10.03
CA ASP A 150 2.61 4.50 10.15
C ASP A 150 3.52 4.08 9.00
N ARG A 151 4.55 3.31 9.35
CA ARG A 151 5.40 2.59 8.40
C ARG A 151 5.29 1.11 8.72
N ARG A 152 5.09 0.31 7.70
CA ARG A 152 5.02 -1.15 7.81
C ARG A 152 5.65 -1.80 6.60
N GLU A 153 6.23 -2.95 6.82
CA GLU A 153 6.85 -3.71 5.75
C GLU A 153 6.22 -5.10 5.68
N PHE A 154 5.86 -5.48 4.48
CA PHE A 154 5.22 -6.75 4.19
C PHE A 154 6.01 -7.51 3.13
N ILE A 155 6.05 -8.82 3.24
CA ILE A 155 6.43 -9.70 2.14
C ILE A 155 5.14 -10.22 1.51
N ALA A 156 4.97 -9.93 0.24
CA ALA A 156 3.93 -10.49 -0.63
C ALA A 156 4.58 -11.51 -1.57
N ASP A 157 3.97 -12.68 -1.67
CA ASP A 157 4.46 -13.72 -2.58
C ASP A 157 3.70 -13.64 -3.89
N PHE A 158 4.31 -13.01 -4.90
CA PHE A 158 3.77 -12.96 -6.25
C PHE A 158 4.09 -14.23 -7.06
N GLY A 159 4.97 -15.11 -6.55
CA GLY A 159 5.27 -16.39 -7.17
C GLY A 159 4.12 -17.39 -7.11
N GLN A 160 3.09 -17.14 -6.30
CA GLN A 160 1.89 -17.98 -6.22
C GLN A 160 0.86 -17.71 -7.33
N TYR A 161 1.04 -16.65 -8.12
CA TYR A 161 0.14 -16.23 -9.20
C TYR A 161 0.73 -16.60 -10.56
N ASN A 162 -0.08 -16.58 -11.62
CA ASN A 162 0.44 -16.76 -12.98
C ASN A 162 1.03 -15.45 -13.52
N PRO A 163 2.04 -15.51 -14.39
CA PRO A 163 2.46 -14.35 -15.15
C PRO A 163 1.28 -13.71 -15.89
N GLY A 164 1.17 -12.39 -15.81
CA GLY A 164 0.04 -11.60 -16.32
C GLY A 164 -1.13 -11.42 -15.36
N ASP A 165 -1.18 -12.16 -14.25
CA ASP A 165 -2.20 -11.92 -13.22
C ASP A 165 -2.04 -10.51 -12.62
N THR A 166 -3.17 -9.89 -12.31
CA THR A 166 -3.22 -8.57 -11.68
C THR A 166 -3.71 -8.68 -10.25
N ILE A 167 -2.94 -8.10 -9.33
CA ILE A 167 -3.24 -8.05 -7.90
C ILE A 167 -3.37 -6.57 -7.50
N TYR A 168 -4.43 -6.23 -6.82
CA TYR A 168 -4.74 -4.83 -6.46
C TYR A 168 -4.35 -4.52 -5.02
N LEU A 169 -3.67 -3.39 -4.81
CA LEU A 169 -3.56 -2.77 -3.49
C LEU A 169 -4.86 -2.03 -3.23
N THR A 170 -5.64 -2.55 -2.30
CA THR A 170 -7.00 -2.10 -2.06
C THR A 170 -7.14 -1.51 -0.67
N HIS A 171 -7.85 -0.40 -0.57
CA HIS A 171 -8.32 0.15 0.70
C HIS A 171 -9.75 -0.30 0.95
N PHE A 172 -9.99 -0.83 2.14
CA PHE A 172 -11.29 -1.28 2.60
C PHE A 172 -11.70 -0.57 3.90
N ASP A 173 -12.88 0.02 3.91
CA ASP A 173 -13.45 0.64 5.11
C ASP A 173 -14.70 -0.14 5.56
N ASN A 174 -14.52 -1.05 6.51
CA ASN A 174 -15.58 -1.94 7.00
C ASN A 174 -16.35 -1.38 8.21
N LYS A 175 -16.12 -0.13 8.58
CA LYS A 175 -16.67 0.44 9.82
C LYS A 175 -17.54 1.67 9.64
N LEU A 176 -18.00 1.94 8.43
CA LEU A 176 -19.00 2.98 8.29
C LEU A 176 -20.34 2.43 8.77
N PRO A 177 -21.04 3.15 9.66
CA PRO A 177 -22.42 2.80 10.00
C PRO A 177 -23.26 2.68 8.72
N ALA A 178 -24.19 1.72 8.68
CA ALA A 178 -25.05 1.49 7.54
C ALA A 178 -25.90 2.72 7.13
N ASP A 179 -26.03 3.70 8.03
CA ASP A 179 -26.72 4.97 7.87
C ASP A 179 -25.81 6.13 7.48
N ALA A 180 -24.49 5.91 7.37
CA ALA A 180 -23.60 6.98 6.96
C ALA A 180 -23.96 7.44 5.55
N LYS A 181 -24.45 8.69 5.47
CA LYS A 181 -24.91 9.36 4.24
C LYS A 181 -23.86 9.37 3.12
N TYR A 182 -22.66 8.93 3.43
CA TYR A 182 -21.47 8.89 2.60
C TYR A 182 -20.98 7.46 2.31
N SER A 183 -21.69 6.43 2.78
CA SER A 183 -21.27 5.01 2.61
C SER A 183 -21.19 4.59 1.13
N LYS A 184 -21.89 5.27 0.23
CA LYS A 184 -21.93 4.93 -1.20
C LYS A 184 -20.68 5.33 -2.00
N HIS A 185 -19.73 6.04 -1.42
CA HIS A 185 -18.56 6.58 -2.15
C HIS A 185 -17.21 6.10 -1.61
N TRP A 186 -17.21 5.24 -0.59
CA TRP A 186 -16.02 4.68 0.06
C TRP A 186 -15.78 3.25 -0.36
N TYR A 187 -15.88 3.03 -1.62
CA TYR A 187 -15.66 1.71 -2.15
C TYR A 187 -14.18 1.36 -2.07
N SER A 188 -13.89 0.07 -1.95
CA SER A 188 -12.58 -0.49 -2.18
C SER A 188 -12.08 0.08 -3.50
N SER A 189 -11.47 1.20 -3.45
CA SER A 189 -10.77 1.67 -4.62
C SER A 189 -9.45 0.93 -4.64
N ALA A 190 -9.21 0.14 -5.65
CA ALA A 190 -7.87 -0.26 -5.96
C ALA A 190 -7.04 1.00 -6.10
N MET A 191 -6.10 1.21 -5.17
CA MET A 191 -5.24 2.38 -5.18
C MET A 191 -4.15 2.24 -6.24
N MET A 192 -3.71 1.00 -6.49
CA MET A 192 -2.82 0.63 -7.58
C MET A 192 -2.97 -0.86 -7.92
N ALA A 193 -2.42 -1.25 -9.05
CA ALA A 193 -2.35 -2.63 -9.50
C ALA A 193 -0.90 -3.11 -9.60
N PHE A 194 -0.66 -4.36 -9.22
CA PHE A 194 0.57 -5.10 -9.48
C PHE A 194 0.29 -6.12 -10.56
N VAL A 195 1.06 -6.10 -11.65
CA VAL A 195 1.00 -7.09 -12.71
C VAL A 195 2.21 -8.02 -12.57
N VAL A 196 1.95 -9.32 -12.46
CA VAL A 196 3.02 -10.32 -12.34
C VAL A 196 3.75 -10.47 -13.66
N ASP A 197 5.05 -10.23 -13.66
CA ASP A 197 5.87 -10.20 -14.86
C ASP A 197 7.09 -11.13 -14.71
N GLU A 198 7.10 -12.23 -15.44
CA GLU A 198 8.19 -13.20 -15.40
C GLU A 198 9.49 -12.71 -16.07
N THR A 199 9.43 -11.62 -16.82
CA THR A 199 10.63 -11.02 -17.44
C THR A 199 11.45 -10.23 -16.43
N ILE A 200 10.83 -9.77 -15.36
CA ILE A 200 11.51 -9.08 -14.25
C ILE A 200 12.12 -10.15 -13.34
N ARG A 201 13.43 -10.18 -13.30
CA ARG A 201 14.17 -11.17 -12.50
C ARG A 201 15.06 -10.47 -11.49
N PRO A 202 14.75 -10.58 -10.19
CA PRO A 202 15.65 -10.10 -9.15
C PRO A 202 17.00 -10.81 -9.23
N THR A 203 18.07 -10.09 -9.01
CA THR A 203 19.43 -10.64 -8.95
C THR A 203 19.57 -11.65 -7.79
N ARG A 204 18.78 -11.44 -6.73
CA ARG A 204 18.69 -12.30 -5.55
C ARG A 204 17.24 -12.63 -5.25
N PRO A 205 16.65 -13.62 -5.90
CA PRO A 205 15.29 -14.04 -5.59
C PRO A 205 15.28 -14.69 -4.18
N VAL A 206 14.30 -14.27 -3.38
CA VAL A 206 14.01 -14.86 -2.06
C VAL A 206 12.85 -15.82 -2.22
N THR A 207 13.03 -17.05 -1.74
CA THR A 207 12.03 -18.13 -1.89
C THR A 207 11.37 -18.52 -0.57
N SER A 208 11.88 -18.00 0.56
CA SER A 208 11.31 -18.25 1.88
C SER A 208 11.56 -17.07 2.81
N ILE A 209 10.66 -16.86 3.74
CA ILE A 209 10.81 -15.84 4.78
C ILE A 209 11.50 -16.48 5.99
N PRO A 210 12.49 -15.83 6.63
CA PRO A 210 13.10 -16.35 7.85
C PRO A 210 12.08 -16.62 8.95
N ALA A 211 12.22 -17.71 9.68
CA ALA A 211 11.31 -18.05 10.78
C ALA A 211 11.42 -17.06 11.95
N THR A 212 12.58 -16.45 12.13
CA THR A 212 12.85 -15.38 13.12
C THR A 212 13.42 -14.16 12.42
N LEU A 213 13.01 -12.98 12.87
CA LEU A 213 13.49 -11.69 12.40
C LEU A 213 14.30 -10.95 13.49
N LYS A 214 14.58 -11.63 14.59
CA LYS A 214 15.53 -11.13 15.58
C LYS A 214 16.95 -11.30 15.06
N PRO A 215 17.77 -10.26 15.14
CA PRO A 215 19.19 -10.38 14.85
C PRO A 215 19.89 -11.28 15.86
#